data_dfc57f6ccec91ba896598e0eac9af9a5
#
_entry.id   dfc57f6ccec91ba896598e0eac9af9a5
#
_cell.length_a   1.000
_cell.length_b   1.000
_cell.length_c   1.000
_cell.angle_alpha   90.00
_cell.angle_beta   90.00
_cell.angle_gamma   90.00
#
_symmetry.space_group_name_H-M   'P 1'
#
loop_
_entity.id
_entity.type
_entity.pdbx_description
1 polymer ?
#
loop_
_entity_poly.entity_id
_entity_poly.type
_entity_poly.pdbx_seq_one_letter_code
_entity_poly.pdbx_strand_id
1 'polypeptide(L)'
;MLNVYALCGGLIDLDRSGFFCDVAPGTRMTVPVICFLITHPRGNVLVDTGVHRQALTDPVGRLGEGRASRFRLRSKPSDEVVSQLALLDLAPDDIRYVVNSHFHFDHCGGNEFFPRSTFLVQRPEMDAARQVLAGTQMRYSPSPIDFDLPLEYQLIDGEHDVFGDGQVVLLPTYGHTPGHQSVRVRAGKGTAFVLTADACYTQETMDRDVLPNTLWDPAEMSRSLARLREYRDRQGATVVYGHDAAQWRELSRAPAPLA
;
A
#
# COMPACT_ATOMS: atom_id res chain seq x y z
N MET A 1 8.65 -13.08 18.32
CA MET A 1 9.33 -11.76 18.12
C MET A 1 8.69 -11.12 16.91
N LEU A 2 8.44 -9.81 16.92
CA LEU A 2 7.86 -9.13 15.76
C LEU A 2 8.96 -8.84 14.74
N ASN A 3 8.72 -9.20 13.48
CA ASN A 3 9.57 -8.85 12.35
C ASN A 3 8.72 -8.21 11.24
N VAL A 4 9.37 -7.41 10.41
CA VAL A 4 8.76 -6.79 9.22
C VAL A 4 9.51 -7.26 7.99
N TYR A 5 8.79 -7.73 6.99
CA TYR A 5 9.38 -8.17 5.71
C TYR A 5 8.78 -7.35 4.58
N ALA A 6 9.64 -6.83 3.72
CA ALA A 6 9.20 -6.22 2.46
C ALA A 6 9.03 -7.31 1.40
N LEU A 7 7.85 -7.33 0.79
CA LEU A 7 7.45 -8.26 -0.25
C LEU A 7 7.26 -7.49 -1.56
N CYS A 8 7.63 -8.10 -2.67
CA CYS A 8 7.27 -7.54 -3.97
C CYS A 8 5.77 -7.81 -4.24
N GLY A 9 4.98 -6.79 -4.40
CA GLY A 9 3.57 -6.86 -4.85
C GLY A 9 3.42 -6.56 -6.34
N GLY A 10 4.53 -6.28 -7.01
CA GLY A 10 4.58 -5.98 -8.44
C GLY A 10 5.63 -4.93 -8.80
N LEU A 11 5.84 -4.77 -10.11
CA LEU A 11 6.64 -3.70 -10.69
C LEU A 11 5.81 -3.01 -11.78
N ILE A 12 5.70 -1.70 -11.71
CA ILE A 12 4.89 -0.90 -12.64
C ILE A 12 5.77 0.13 -13.34
N ASP A 13 5.67 0.18 -14.67
CA ASP A 13 6.24 1.23 -15.49
C ASP A 13 5.16 2.28 -15.78
N LEU A 14 5.39 3.52 -15.36
CA LEU A 14 4.46 4.64 -15.44
C LEU A 14 5.16 5.94 -15.83
N ASP A 15 4.40 6.98 -16.14
CA ASP A 15 4.95 8.31 -16.41
C ASP A 15 5.28 9.03 -15.09
N ARG A 16 6.49 9.58 -14.99
CA ARG A 16 6.98 10.28 -13.80
C ARG A 16 6.11 11.46 -13.39
N SER A 17 5.45 12.12 -14.34
CA SER A 17 4.51 13.22 -14.05
C SER A 17 3.33 12.79 -13.17
N GLY A 18 3.02 11.49 -13.09
CA GLY A 18 2.01 10.98 -12.16
C GLY A 18 2.41 11.13 -10.69
N PHE A 19 3.71 11.10 -10.41
CA PHE A 19 4.27 11.21 -9.04
C PHE A 19 4.64 12.64 -8.64
N PHE A 20 4.96 13.48 -9.62
CA PHE A 20 5.49 14.82 -9.39
C PHE A 20 4.73 15.84 -10.26
N CYS A 21 3.95 16.71 -9.64
CA CYS A 21 3.12 17.69 -10.36
C CYS A 21 3.94 18.76 -11.11
N ASP A 22 5.22 18.89 -10.79
CA ASP A 22 6.16 19.83 -11.43
C ASP A 22 6.99 19.19 -12.55
N VAL A 23 6.73 17.93 -12.88
CA VAL A 23 7.41 17.20 -13.97
C VAL A 23 6.50 17.11 -15.19
N ALA A 24 7.01 17.50 -16.36
CA ALA A 24 6.29 17.36 -17.63
C ALA A 24 6.12 15.87 -18.01
N PRO A 25 4.98 15.49 -18.64
CA PRO A 25 4.79 14.14 -19.16
C PRO A 25 5.85 13.72 -20.20
N GLY A 26 6.10 12.43 -20.30
CA GLY A 26 6.97 11.83 -21.34
C GLY A 26 8.17 11.07 -20.78
N THR A 27 8.48 11.22 -19.49
CA THR A 27 9.56 10.44 -18.85
C THR A 27 8.96 9.26 -18.10
N ARG A 28 9.28 8.05 -18.54
CA ARG A 28 8.83 6.84 -17.87
C ARG A 28 9.80 6.42 -16.74
N MET A 29 9.24 5.81 -15.71
CA MET A 29 9.98 5.21 -14.60
C MET A 29 9.35 3.89 -14.19
N THR A 30 10.16 2.93 -13.76
CA THR A 30 9.66 1.69 -13.18
C THR A 30 9.77 1.78 -11.66
N VAL A 31 8.66 1.51 -10.99
CA VAL A 31 8.53 1.58 -9.53
C VAL A 31 8.11 0.24 -8.95
N PRO A 32 8.53 -0.10 -7.72
CA PRO A 32 8.00 -1.24 -6.99
C PRO A 32 6.59 -0.95 -6.49
N VAL A 33 5.78 -1.98 -6.38
CA VAL A 33 4.62 -2.05 -5.49
C VAL A 33 5.06 -2.86 -4.29
N ILE A 34 5.04 -2.28 -3.11
CA ILE A 34 5.60 -2.92 -1.91
C ILE A 34 4.46 -3.35 -1.00
N CYS A 35 4.38 -4.64 -0.73
CA CYS A 35 3.57 -5.19 0.35
C CYS A 35 4.45 -5.48 1.56
N PHE A 36 3.87 -5.55 2.76
CA PHE A 36 4.65 -5.87 3.94
C PHE A 36 3.99 -6.99 4.73
N LEU A 37 4.78 -7.97 5.12
CA LEU A 37 4.37 -8.94 6.14
C LEU A 37 4.93 -8.51 7.49
N ILE A 38 4.07 -8.44 8.49
CA ILE A 38 4.43 -8.20 9.88
C ILE A 38 4.08 -9.46 10.66
N THR A 39 5.10 -10.17 11.14
CA THR A 39 4.87 -11.31 12.02
C THR A 39 4.67 -10.83 13.45
N HIS A 40 3.60 -11.30 14.08
CA HIS A 40 3.28 -10.94 15.46
C HIS A 40 2.80 -12.19 16.22
N PRO A 41 3.11 -12.35 17.54
CA PRO A 41 2.70 -13.53 18.31
C PRO A 41 1.20 -13.81 18.33
N ARG A 42 0.36 -12.79 18.08
CA ARG A 42 -1.10 -12.90 18.03
C ARG A 42 -1.67 -13.04 16.62
N GLY A 43 -0.82 -13.23 15.60
CA GLY A 43 -1.19 -13.48 14.20
C GLY A 43 -0.49 -12.53 13.24
N ASN A 44 -0.26 -13.02 12.01
CA ASN A 44 0.41 -12.26 10.96
C ASN A 44 -0.50 -11.18 10.39
N VAL A 45 0.10 -10.03 10.04
CA VAL A 45 -0.56 -8.91 9.37
C VAL A 45 0.11 -8.71 8.02
N LEU A 46 -0.68 -8.71 6.96
CA LEU A 46 -0.24 -8.34 5.62
C LEU A 46 -0.72 -6.90 5.34
N VAL A 47 0.18 -6.02 4.95
CA VAL A 47 -0.14 -4.66 4.51
C VAL A 47 -0.09 -4.62 3.00
N ASP A 48 -1.22 -4.37 2.39
CA ASP A 48 -1.53 -4.45 0.97
C ASP A 48 -1.30 -5.84 0.34
N THR A 49 -1.91 -6.06 -0.81
CA THR A 49 -1.91 -7.35 -1.51
C THR A 49 -1.34 -7.26 -2.93
N GLY A 50 -0.85 -6.08 -3.32
CA GLY A 50 -0.18 -5.87 -4.59
C GLY A 50 -1.10 -5.92 -5.82
N VAL A 51 -0.48 -6.06 -6.99
CA VAL A 51 -1.17 -6.20 -8.27
C VAL A 51 -1.65 -7.64 -8.44
N HIS A 52 -2.86 -7.80 -8.95
CA HIS A 52 -3.39 -9.12 -9.24
C HIS A 52 -2.62 -9.82 -10.37
N ARG A 53 -2.25 -11.11 -10.17
CA ARG A 53 -1.46 -11.89 -11.13
C ARG A 53 -2.06 -12.00 -12.53
N GLN A 54 -3.39 -11.98 -12.68
CA GLN A 54 -4.03 -12.01 -13.99
C GLN A 54 -3.66 -10.79 -14.84
N ALA A 55 -3.39 -9.64 -14.22
CA ALA A 55 -2.98 -8.45 -14.96
C ALA A 55 -1.63 -8.60 -15.69
N LEU A 56 -0.82 -9.61 -15.36
CA LEU A 56 0.41 -9.93 -16.08
C LEU A 56 0.16 -10.54 -17.45
N THR A 57 -0.92 -11.30 -17.60
CA THR A 57 -1.27 -12.03 -18.83
C THR A 57 -2.39 -11.38 -19.61
N ASP A 58 -3.30 -10.71 -18.93
CA ASP A 58 -4.45 -9.99 -19.50
C ASP A 58 -4.65 -8.65 -18.79
N PRO A 59 -3.77 -7.66 -19.03
CA PRO A 59 -3.88 -6.35 -18.36
C PRO A 59 -5.16 -5.60 -18.73
N VAL A 60 -5.65 -5.73 -19.96
CA VAL A 60 -6.87 -5.04 -20.40
C VAL A 60 -8.09 -5.66 -19.75
N GLY A 61 -8.21 -6.97 -19.76
CA GLY A 61 -9.33 -7.66 -19.11
C GLY A 61 -9.38 -7.44 -17.60
N ARG A 62 -8.20 -7.33 -16.94
CA ARG A 62 -8.14 -7.16 -15.48
C ARG A 62 -8.25 -5.70 -15.02
N LEU A 63 -7.59 -4.77 -15.72
CA LEU A 63 -7.46 -3.38 -15.29
C LEU A 63 -8.35 -2.42 -16.09
N GLY A 64 -8.89 -2.86 -17.22
CA GLY A 64 -9.52 -2.02 -18.22
C GLY A 64 -8.52 -1.27 -19.09
N GLU A 65 -8.94 -0.83 -20.29
CA GLU A 65 -8.07 -0.17 -21.29
C GLU A 65 -7.35 1.06 -20.72
N GLY A 66 -8.06 1.89 -19.97
CA GLY A 66 -7.51 3.14 -19.43
C GLY A 66 -6.34 2.93 -18.49
N ARG A 67 -6.44 1.99 -17.54
CA ARG A 67 -5.33 1.66 -16.63
C ARG A 67 -4.23 0.89 -17.35
N ALA A 68 -4.58 -0.10 -18.17
CA ALA A 68 -3.60 -0.92 -18.91
C ALA A 68 -2.72 -0.08 -19.85
N SER A 69 -3.24 1.00 -20.43
CA SER A 69 -2.44 1.91 -21.27
C SER A 69 -1.50 2.82 -20.47
N ARG A 70 -1.90 3.21 -19.25
CA ARG A 70 -1.13 4.11 -18.37
C ARG A 70 -0.07 3.38 -17.56
N PHE A 71 -0.39 2.18 -17.06
CA PHE A 71 0.43 1.38 -16.16
C PHE A 71 0.86 0.09 -16.85
N ARG A 72 2.14 0.00 -17.21
CA ARG A 72 2.69 -1.22 -17.84
C ARG A 72 3.31 -2.09 -16.77
N LEU A 73 2.81 -3.29 -16.59
CA LEU A 73 3.37 -4.22 -15.63
C LEU A 73 4.72 -4.77 -16.12
N ARG A 74 5.70 -4.79 -15.22
CA ARG A 74 7.05 -5.35 -15.43
C ARG A 74 7.33 -6.53 -14.51
N SER A 75 6.33 -6.94 -13.75
CA SER A 75 6.39 -8.01 -12.77
C SER A 75 6.58 -9.38 -13.42
N LYS A 76 7.15 -10.29 -12.64
CA LYS A 76 7.20 -11.73 -12.93
C LYS A 76 6.11 -12.44 -12.10
N PRO A 77 5.73 -13.67 -12.44
CA PRO A 77 4.79 -14.45 -11.61
C PRO A 77 5.24 -14.61 -10.14
N SER A 78 6.56 -14.63 -9.90
CA SER A 78 7.12 -14.68 -8.55
C SER A 78 7.01 -13.37 -7.75
N ASP A 79 6.64 -12.28 -8.40
CA ASP A 79 6.52 -10.95 -7.78
C ASP A 79 5.11 -10.69 -7.21
N GLU A 80 4.21 -11.69 -7.26
CA GLU A 80 2.89 -11.57 -6.67
C GLU A 80 2.93 -12.00 -5.19
N VAL A 81 2.05 -11.43 -4.38
CA VAL A 81 2.10 -11.51 -2.91
C VAL A 81 2.07 -12.94 -2.36
N VAL A 82 1.30 -13.85 -2.95
CA VAL A 82 1.20 -15.26 -2.49
C VAL A 82 2.52 -15.99 -2.74
N SER A 83 3.15 -15.77 -3.89
CA SER A 83 4.48 -16.31 -4.19
C SER A 83 5.55 -15.75 -3.25
N GLN A 84 5.42 -14.50 -2.84
CA GLN A 84 6.33 -13.87 -1.89
C GLN A 84 6.16 -14.41 -0.46
N LEU A 85 4.93 -14.71 -0.02
CA LEU A 85 4.67 -15.35 1.27
C LEU A 85 5.30 -16.77 1.31
N ALA A 86 5.28 -17.49 0.20
CA ALA A 86 5.89 -18.82 0.09
C ALA A 86 7.42 -18.80 0.33
N LEU A 87 8.11 -17.68 0.12
CA LEU A 87 9.54 -17.53 0.47
C LEU A 87 9.79 -17.58 1.99
N LEU A 88 8.74 -17.43 2.78
CA LEU A 88 8.74 -17.44 4.25
C LEU A 88 8.01 -18.67 4.79
N ASP A 89 7.76 -19.69 3.94
CA ASP A 89 6.99 -20.89 4.26
C ASP A 89 5.58 -20.58 4.79
N LEU A 90 4.96 -19.47 4.30
CA LEU A 90 3.61 -19.04 4.66
C LEU A 90 2.64 -19.20 3.49
N ALA A 91 1.40 -19.54 3.83
CA ALA A 91 0.25 -19.56 2.93
C ALA A 91 -0.72 -18.41 3.25
N PRO A 92 -1.67 -18.07 2.36
CA PRO A 92 -2.70 -17.06 2.63
C PRO A 92 -3.49 -17.32 3.92
N ASP A 93 -3.73 -18.57 4.29
CA ASP A 93 -4.46 -18.96 5.51
C ASP A 93 -3.69 -18.62 6.81
N ASP A 94 -2.38 -18.35 6.73
CA ASP A 94 -1.56 -17.94 7.87
C ASP A 94 -1.67 -16.42 8.16
N ILE A 95 -2.38 -15.68 7.30
CA ILE A 95 -2.59 -14.23 7.44
C ILE A 95 -3.90 -13.99 8.20
N ARG A 96 -3.76 -13.44 9.42
CA ARG A 96 -4.90 -13.10 10.26
C ARG A 96 -5.58 -11.80 9.82
N TYR A 97 -4.79 -10.78 9.55
CA TYR A 97 -5.29 -9.47 9.13
C TYR A 97 -4.64 -9.05 7.82
N VAL A 98 -5.45 -8.51 6.92
CA VAL A 98 -4.99 -7.74 5.77
C VAL A 98 -5.33 -6.27 6.02
N VAL A 99 -4.33 -5.42 5.99
CA VAL A 99 -4.51 -3.96 6.03
C VAL A 99 -4.47 -3.47 4.60
N ASN A 100 -5.60 -3.04 4.03
CA ASN A 100 -5.54 -2.27 2.79
C ASN A 100 -5.25 -0.82 3.13
N SER A 101 -4.14 -0.30 2.60
CA SER A 101 -3.84 1.13 2.71
C SER A 101 -4.93 1.96 2.03
N HIS A 102 -5.40 1.49 0.87
CA HIS A 102 -6.50 2.02 0.08
C HIS A 102 -6.90 1.03 -1.04
N PHE A 103 -7.90 1.38 -1.88
CA PHE A 103 -8.46 0.46 -2.87
C PHE A 103 -8.02 0.73 -4.32
N HIS A 104 -6.80 1.22 -4.57
CA HIS A 104 -6.24 1.16 -5.92
C HIS A 104 -5.79 -0.27 -6.27
N PHE A 105 -5.79 -0.57 -7.57
CA PHE A 105 -5.58 -1.92 -8.11
C PHE A 105 -4.23 -2.55 -7.73
N ASP A 106 -3.24 -1.73 -7.43
CA ASP A 106 -1.89 -2.14 -7.06
C ASP A 106 -1.70 -2.32 -5.55
N HIS A 107 -2.73 -1.99 -4.74
CA HIS A 107 -2.72 -2.17 -3.29
C HIS A 107 -3.69 -3.25 -2.83
N CYS A 108 -4.82 -3.41 -3.50
CA CYS A 108 -5.85 -4.39 -3.13
C CYS A 108 -6.01 -5.54 -4.15
N GLY A 109 -5.19 -5.60 -5.19
CA GLY A 109 -5.35 -6.53 -6.31
C GLY A 109 -5.37 -8.01 -5.93
N GLY A 110 -4.66 -8.41 -4.90
CA GLY A 110 -4.61 -9.78 -4.41
C GLY A 110 -5.59 -10.10 -3.29
N ASN A 111 -6.56 -9.24 -2.95
CA ASN A 111 -7.47 -9.45 -1.82
C ASN A 111 -8.21 -10.79 -1.89
N GLU A 112 -8.62 -11.25 -3.06
CA GLU A 112 -9.35 -12.52 -3.22
C GLU A 112 -8.59 -13.76 -2.74
N PHE A 113 -7.26 -13.67 -2.64
CA PHE A 113 -6.43 -14.79 -2.17
C PHE A 113 -6.44 -14.98 -0.65
N PHE A 114 -7.05 -14.07 0.11
CA PHE A 114 -7.08 -14.06 1.57
C PHE A 114 -8.51 -14.17 2.16
N PRO A 115 -9.31 -15.16 1.74
CA PRO A 115 -10.74 -15.23 2.11
C PRO A 115 -10.99 -15.51 3.60
N ARG A 116 -9.94 -15.89 4.37
CA ARG A 116 -10.03 -16.15 5.81
C ARG A 116 -9.49 -15.02 6.68
N SER A 117 -8.93 -13.99 6.06
CA SER A 117 -8.40 -12.83 6.77
C SER A 117 -9.50 -11.81 7.08
N THR A 118 -9.35 -11.08 8.18
CA THR A 118 -10.14 -9.87 8.43
C THR A 118 -9.42 -8.67 7.80
N PHE A 119 -10.11 -7.93 6.94
CA PHE A 119 -9.58 -6.76 6.25
C PHE A 119 -9.80 -5.49 7.06
N LEU A 120 -8.72 -4.82 7.43
CA LEU A 120 -8.75 -3.56 8.18
C LEU A 120 -8.68 -2.38 7.21
N VAL A 121 -9.74 -1.60 7.14
CA VAL A 121 -9.91 -0.50 6.16
C VAL A 121 -10.49 0.71 6.87
N GLN A 122 -10.01 1.90 6.57
CA GLN A 122 -10.63 3.12 7.07
C GLN A 122 -12.06 3.27 6.51
N ARG A 123 -13.00 3.64 7.37
CA ARG A 123 -14.41 3.84 6.96
C ARG A 123 -14.57 4.82 5.80
N PRO A 124 -13.90 5.98 5.77
CA PRO A 124 -14.00 6.91 4.64
C PRO A 124 -13.58 6.29 3.29
N GLU A 125 -12.63 5.32 3.30
CA GLU A 125 -12.21 4.60 2.10
C GLU A 125 -13.33 3.73 1.54
N MET A 126 -13.91 2.91 2.42
CA MET A 126 -15.01 2.02 2.04
C MET A 126 -16.25 2.81 1.60
N ASP A 127 -16.59 3.88 2.31
CA ASP A 127 -17.77 4.69 2.00
C ASP A 127 -17.61 5.38 0.64
N ALA A 128 -16.42 5.94 0.34
CA ALA A 128 -16.15 6.55 -0.95
C ALA A 128 -16.12 5.51 -2.09
N ALA A 129 -15.56 4.33 -1.86
CA ALA A 129 -15.56 3.25 -2.84
C ALA A 129 -16.99 2.77 -3.16
N ARG A 130 -17.85 2.63 -2.15
CA ARG A 130 -19.27 2.30 -2.34
C ARG A 130 -20.03 3.41 -3.08
N GLN A 131 -19.72 4.67 -2.85
CA GLN A 131 -20.30 5.79 -3.61
C GLN A 131 -19.93 5.74 -5.10
N VAL A 132 -18.71 5.28 -5.44
CA VAL A 132 -18.31 5.05 -6.83
C VAL A 132 -19.14 3.93 -7.45
N LEU A 133 -19.32 2.80 -6.75
CA LEU A 133 -20.18 1.70 -7.21
C LEU A 133 -21.64 2.16 -7.44
N ALA A 134 -22.14 3.02 -6.58
CA ALA A 134 -23.49 3.59 -6.70
C ALA A 134 -23.60 4.70 -7.77
N GLY A 135 -22.49 5.10 -8.42
CA GLY A 135 -22.43 6.17 -9.42
C GLY A 135 -22.65 7.58 -8.85
N THR A 136 -22.56 7.76 -7.55
CA THR A 136 -22.78 9.04 -6.86
C THR A 136 -21.49 9.86 -6.66
N GLN A 137 -20.33 9.26 -6.91
CA GLN A 137 -19.01 9.88 -6.82
C GLN A 137 -18.09 9.33 -7.94
N MET A 138 -17.30 10.21 -8.62
CA MET A 138 -16.47 9.85 -9.78
C MET A 138 -15.01 10.33 -9.66
N ARG A 139 -14.64 11.05 -8.59
CA ARG A 139 -13.28 11.55 -8.41
C ARG A 139 -12.29 10.47 -7.95
N TYR A 140 -12.76 9.54 -7.13
CA TYR A 140 -11.98 8.42 -6.67
C TYR A 140 -12.08 7.27 -7.70
N SER A 141 -11.01 6.51 -7.86
CA SER A 141 -10.94 5.40 -8.81
C SER A 141 -10.50 4.10 -8.11
N PRO A 142 -11.33 3.54 -7.22
CA PRO A 142 -11.04 2.25 -6.59
C PRO A 142 -11.06 1.13 -7.62
N SER A 143 -10.66 -0.07 -7.23
CA SER A 143 -10.76 -1.28 -8.06
C SER A 143 -11.91 -2.18 -7.57
N PRO A 144 -13.13 -2.04 -8.14
CA PRO A 144 -14.30 -2.78 -7.66
C PRO A 144 -14.11 -4.29 -7.65
N ILE A 145 -13.46 -4.81 -8.68
CA ILE A 145 -13.18 -6.25 -8.80
C ILE A 145 -12.30 -6.79 -7.66
N ASP A 146 -11.61 -5.89 -6.93
CA ASP A 146 -10.65 -6.26 -5.89
C ASP A 146 -11.18 -6.00 -4.47
N PHE A 147 -12.12 -5.06 -4.28
CA PHE A 147 -12.66 -4.77 -2.95
C PHE A 147 -14.13 -5.15 -2.76
N ASP A 148 -14.94 -5.20 -3.84
CA ASP A 148 -16.35 -5.61 -3.74
C ASP A 148 -16.48 -7.14 -3.76
N LEU A 149 -15.85 -7.76 -2.79
CA LEU A 149 -15.76 -9.20 -2.63
C LEU A 149 -16.44 -9.62 -1.30
N PRO A 150 -16.89 -10.89 -1.19
CA PRO A 150 -17.50 -11.42 0.04
C PRO A 150 -16.43 -11.69 1.11
N LEU A 151 -15.67 -10.66 1.49
CA LEU A 151 -14.61 -10.69 2.48
C LEU A 151 -15.07 -10.05 3.80
N GLU A 152 -14.44 -10.44 4.91
CA GLU A 152 -14.71 -9.84 6.21
C GLU A 152 -13.98 -8.50 6.35
N TYR A 153 -14.72 -7.39 6.27
CA TYR A 153 -14.19 -6.03 6.45
C TYR A 153 -14.50 -5.49 7.85
N GLN A 154 -13.46 -5.15 8.60
CA GLN A 154 -13.54 -4.35 9.81
C GLN A 154 -13.23 -2.90 9.48
N LEU A 155 -14.24 -2.04 9.59
CA LEU A 155 -14.07 -0.61 9.32
C LEU A 155 -13.47 0.10 10.52
N ILE A 156 -12.43 0.89 10.25
CA ILE A 156 -11.65 1.63 11.25
C ILE A 156 -11.97 3.13 11.14
N ASP A 157 -12.05 3.80 12.26
CA ASP A 157 -12.23 5.24 12.34
C ASP A 157 -10.99 5.86 13.01
N GLY A 158 -10.11 6.47 12.19
CA GLY A 158 -8.90 7.13 12.68
C GLY A 158 -7.74 6.18 13.03
N GLU A 159 -6.96 6.52 14.04
CA GLU A 159 -5.83 5.70 14.49
C GLU A 159 -6.31 4.41 15.18
N HIS A 160 -5.68 3.28 14.83
CA HIS A 160 -6.08 1.98 15.36
C HIS A 160 -4.88 1.10 15.68
N ASP A 161 -4.79 0.63 16.91
CA ASP A 161 -3.79 -0.35 17.34
C ASP A 161 -4.34 -1.76 17.10
N VAL A 162 -3.79 -2.46 16.11
CA VAL A 162 -4.27 -3.77 15.64
C VAL A 162 -4.33 -4.81 16.76
N PHE A 163 -3.39 -4.75 17.67
CA PHE A 163 -3.30 -5.70 18.78
C PHE A 163 -3.48 -5.08 20.18
N GLY A 164 -3.59 -3.76 20.29
CA GLY A 164 -3.71 -3.06 21.58
C GLY A 164 -2.42 -3.08 22.42
N ASP A 165 -1.25 -3.24 21.79
CA ASP A 165 0.05 -3.26 22.47
C ASP A 165 1.04 -2.21 21.93
N GLY A 166 0.56 -1.34 21.02
CA GLY A 166 1.31 -0.27 20.43
C GLY A 166 2.36 -0.71 19.39
N GLN A 167 2.39 -1.99 19.02
CA GLN A 167 3.40 -2.49 18.09
C GLN A 167 3.02 -2.31 16.62
N VAL A 168 1.75 -2.52 16.26
CA VAL A 168 1.23 -2.33 14.90
C VAL A 168 0.06 -1.36 14.94
N VAL A 169 0.29 -0.14 14.48
CA VAL A 169 -0.70 0.95 14.56
C VAL A 169 -0.99 1.49 13.18
N LEU A 170 -2.27 1.47 12.80
CA LEU A 170 -2.79 2.08 11.57
C LEU A 170 -2.92 3.58 11.80
N LEU A 171 -2.37 4.36 10.87
CA LEU A 171 -2.34 5.82 10.93
C LEU A 171 -3.21 6.37 9.80
N PRO A 172 -4.26 7.15 10.07
CA PRO A 172 -4.98 7.85 9.00
C PRO A 172 -4.04 8.84 8.33
N THR A 173 -3.82 8.64 7.03
CA THR A 173 -2.99 9.48 6.17
C THR A 173 -3.77 9.81 4.90
N TYR A 174 -4.93 10.47 5.11
CA TYR A 174 -5.87 10.84 4.06
C TYR A 174 -5.27 11.81 3.05
N GLY A 175 -5.86 11.88 1.87
CA GLY A 175 -5.51 12.86 0.84
C GLY A 175 -5.14 12.23 -0.49
N HIS A 176 -4.38 11.13 -0.52
CA HIS A 176 -4.20 10.34 -1.74
C HIS A 176 -5.55 9.74 -2.18
N THR A 177 -6.22 9.07 -1.25
CA THR A 177 -7.62 8.66 -1.33
C THR A 177 -8.39 9.18 -0.12
N PRO A 178 -9.74 9.07 -0.09
CA PRO A 178 -10.55 9.57 1.01
C PRO A 178 -10.22 8.97 2.38
N GLY A 179 -9.80 7.71 2.40
CA GLY A 179 -9.54 6.97 3.63
C GLY A 179 -8.18 6.26 3.64
N HIS A 180 -7.19 6.79 2.91
CA HIS A 180 -5.84 6.23 2.91
C HIS A 180 -5.27 6.09 4.31
N GLN A 181 -4.56 4.98 4.58
CA GLN A 181 -3.86 4.74 5.84
C GLN A 181 -2.44 4.24 5.62
N SER A 182 -1.53 4.68 6.48
CA SER A 182 -0.16 4.18 6.63
C SER A 182 -0.08 3.27 7.85
N VAL A 183 1.03 2.55 8.02
CA VAL A 183 1.22 1.67 9.18
C VAL A 183 2.51 2.00 9.91
N ARG A 184 2.42 2.27 11.22
CA ARG A 184 3.58 2.36 12.09
C ARG A 184 3.81 1.01 12.77
N VAL A 185 5.04 0.52 12.70
CA VAL A 185 5.44 -0.75 13.31
C VAL A 185 6.60 -0.50 14.26
N ARG A 186 6.48 -0.97 15.50
CA ARG A 186 7.61 -1.03 16.44
C ARG A 186 8.14 -2.45 16.47
N ALA A 187 9.25 -2.68 15.75
CA ALA A 187 9.97 -3.94 15.78
C ALA A 187 10.87 -4.06 17.02
N GLY A 188 11.44 -5.23 17.24
CA GLY A 188 12.30 -5.48 18.40
C GLY A 188 13.46 -4.48 18.53
N LYS A 189 14.00 -4.29 19.75
CA LYS A 189 15.07 -3.33 20.10
C LYS A 189 14.74 -1.84 19.89
N GLY A 190 13.45 -1.49 19.73
CA GLY A 190 13.02 -0.08 19.63
C GLY A 190 13.08 0.53 18.24
N THR A 191 13.43 -0.23 17.20
CA THR A 191 13.33 0.24 15.81
C THR A 191 11.86 0.47 15.45
N ALA A 192 11.54 1.67 14.99
CA ALA A 192 10.23 2.01 14.48
C ALA A 192 10.29 2.16 12.96
N PHE A 193 9.38 1.50 12.25
CA PHE A 193 9.14 1.70 10.83
C PHE A 193 7.84 2.46 10.63
N VAL A 194 7.80 3.29 9.59
CA VAL A 194 6.57 3.87 9.07
C VAL A 194 6.44 3.48 7.60
N LEU A 195 5.49 2.61 7.30
CA LEU A 195 5.16 2.10 5.99
C LEU A 195 4.14 3.07 5.38
N THR A 196 4.57 3.91 4.45
CA THR A 196 3.77 5.07 4.03
C THR A 196 2.68 4.73 3.03
N ALA A 197 2.82 3.65 2.27
CA ALA A 197 2.05 3.42 1.05
C ALA A 197 1.99 4.72 0.22
N ASP A 198 0.85 5.10 -0.33
CA ASP A 198 0.71 6.22 -1.26
C ASP A 198 0.55 7.60 -0.60
N ALA A 199 0.59 7.66 0.74
CA ALA A 199 0.74 8.94 1.42
C ALA A 199 2.12 9.58 1.17
N CYS A 200 3.13 8.79 0.75
CA CYS A 200 4.42 9.29 0.30
C CYS A 200 5.07 8.28 -0.66
N TYR A 201 5.11 8.61 -1.94
CA TYR A 201 5.61 7.70 -2.97
C TYR A 201 7.11 7.43 -2.89
N THR A 202 7.90 8.49 -2.65
CA THR A 202 9.37 8.42 -2.69
C THR A 202 10.00 9.33 -1.65
N GLN A 203 11.29 9.12 -1.36
CA GLN A 203 12.07 10.05 -0.57
C GLN A 203 12.06 11.46 -1.20
N GLU A 204 12.16 11.56 -2.52
CA GLU A 204 12.09 12.83 -3.25
C GLU A 204 10.78 13.58 -2.98
N THR A 205 9.64 12.85 -2.93
CA THR A 205 8.33 13.41 -2.55
C THR A 205 8.38 14.07 -1.17
N MET A 206 8.96 13.35 -0.18
CA MET A 206 9.04 13.83 1.20
C MET A 206 10.00 15.01 1.35
N ASP A 207 11.16 14.97 0.70
CA ASP A 207 12.21 15.98 0.86
C ASP A 207 11.89 17.27 0.11
N ARG A 208 11.21 17.19 -1.04
CA ARG A 208 10.83 18.35 -1.86
C ARG A 208 9.45 18.90 -1.53
N ASP A 209 8.66 18.19 -0.75
CA ASP A 209 7.26 18.53 -0.44
C ASP A 209 6.39 18.66 -1.71
N VAL A 210 6.65 17.82 -2.73
CA VAL A 210 5.96 17.83 -4.01
C VAL A 210 4.87 16.76 -4.02
N LEU A 211 3.65 17.19 -4.26
CA LEU A 211 2.50 16.28 -4.32
C LEU A 211 2.32 15.67 -5.73
N PRO A 212 1.69 14.50 -5.84
CA PRO A 212 1.33 13.92 -7.13
C PRO A 212 0.21 14.70 -7.82
N ASN A 213 0.13 14.55 -9.15
CA ASN A 213 -0.93 15.19 -9.95
C ASN A 213 -2.33 14.62 -9.69
N THR A 214 -2.41 13.34 -9.33
CA THR A 214 -3.69 12.65 -9.10
C THR A 214 -3.80 12.30 -7.62
N LEU A 215 -4.70 12.98 -6.92
CA LEU A 215 -5.00 12.75 -5.53
C LEU A 215 -6.42 13.24 -5.19
N TRP A 216 -6.94 12.78 -4.05
CA TRP A 216 -8.28 13.15 -3.59
C TRP A 216 -8.34 14.58 -3.02
N ASP A 217 -7.48 14.89 -2.07
CA ASP A 217 -7.46 16.19 -1.39
C ASP A 217 -6.02 16.64 -1.13
N PRO A 218 -5.54 17.71 -1.83
CA PRO A 218 -4.17 18.20 -1.65
C PRO A 218 -3.87 18.68 -0.23
N ALA A 219 -4.84 19.29 0.43
CA ALA A 219 -4.63 19.83 1.78
C ALA A 219 -4.50 18.71 2.82
N GLU A 220 -5.34 17.67 2.72
CA GLU A 220 -5.21 16.47 3.54
C GLU A 220 -3.88 15.75 3.26
N MET A 221 -3.51 15.62 1.98
CA MET A 221 -2.25 14.98 1.59
C MET A 221 -1.03 15.70 2.18
N SER A 222 -1.01 17.05 2.14
CA SER A 222 0.05 17.84 2.76
C SER A 222 0.11 17.64 4.28
N ARG A 223 -1.04 17.58 4.97
CA ARG A 223 -1.09 17.28 6.41
C ARG A 223 -0.55 15.88 6.72
N SER A 224 -0.95 14.90 5.92
CA SER A 224 -0.48 13.51 6.04
C SER A 224 1.03 13.41 5.83
N LEU A 225 1.57 14.06 4.80
CA LEU A 225 3.00 14.11 4.52
C LEU A 225 3.79 14.79 5.66
N ALA A 226 3.27 15.91 6.20
CA ALA A 226 3.88 16.59 7.33
C ALA A 226 3.92 15.69 8.58
N ARG A 227 2.84 14.95 8.86
CA ARG A 227 2.80 13.98 9.96
C ARG A 227 3.81 12.83 9.78
N LEU A 228 3.94 12.29 8.57
CA LEU A 228 4.94 11.25 8.26
C LEU A 228 6.37 11.78 8.44
N ARG A 229 6.63 13.03 8.05
CA ARG A 229 7.91 13.70 8.26
C ARG A 229 8.25 13.86 9.75
N GLU A 230 7.27 14.11 10.62
CA GLU A 230 7.48 14.14 12.08
C GLU A 230 7.93 12.79 12.65
N TYR A 231 7.40 11.68 12.14
CA TYR A 231 7.88 10.35 12.52
C TYR A 231 9.35 10.14 12.12
N ARG A 232 9.74 10.57 10.92
CA ARG A 232 11.13 10.50 10.45
C ARG A 232 12.06 11.40 11.28
N ASP A 233 11.75 12.67 11.34
CA ASP A 233 12.70 13.72 11.76
C ASP A 233 12.76 13.89 13.28
N ARG A 234 11.63 13.66 13.98
CA ARG A 234 11.54 13.86 15.44
C ARG A 234 11.52 12.58 16.23
N GLN A 235 10.99 11.50 15.66
CA GLN A 235 10.88 10.24 16.38
C GLN A 235 11.91 9.20 15.91
N GLY A 236 12.72 9.51 14.89
CA GLY A 236 13.79 8.64 14.39
C GLY A 236 13.26 7.36 13.74
N ALA A 237 12.02 7.35 13.23
CA ALA A 237 11.47 6.21 12.56
C ALA A 237 12.08 6.05 11.15
N THR A 238 12.36 4.80 10.78
CA THR A 238 12.71 4.46 9.41
C THR A 238 11.47 4.52 8.53
N VAL A 239 11.43 5.46 7.60
CA VAL A 239 10.33 5.58 6.65
C VAL A 239 10.57 4.66 5.47
N VAL A 240 9.58 3.82 5.14
CA VAL A 240 9.56 3.00 3.92
C VAL A 240 8.49 3.57 3.00
N TYR A 241 8.95 4.08 1.86
CA TYR A 241 8.10 4.77 0.87
C TYR A 241 7.34 3.78 -0.01
N GLY A 242 6.17 4.20 -0.51
CA GLY A 242 5.27 3.32 -1.25
C GLY A 242 5.85 2.79 -2.56
N HIS A 243 6.58 3.64 -3.31
CA HIS A 243 7.03 3.34 -4.67
C HIS A 243 8.45 3.79 -4.98
N ASP A 244 9.33 3.88 -3.98
CA ASP A 244 10.69 4.38 -4.18
C ASP A 244 11.61 3.30 -4.77
N ALA A 245 11.95 3.44 -6.04
CA ALA A 245 12.81 2.48 -6.74
C ALA A 245 14.27 2.52 -6.24
N ALA A 246 14.75 3.64 -5.68
CA ALA A 246 16.09 3.74 -5.11
C ALA A 246 16.13 3.00 -3.77
N GLN A 247 15.20 3.32 -2.86
CA GLN A 247 15.09 2.63 -1.59
C GLN A 247 14.86 1.13 -1.77
N TRP A 248 13.99 0.72 -2.72
CA TRP A 248 13.71 -0.70 -3.00
C TRP A 248 14.95 -1.52 -3.35
N ARG A 249 15.94 -0.94 -4.05
CA ARG A 249 17.18 -1.63 -4.38
C ARG A 249 18.06 -1.92 -3.16
N GLU A 250 17.98 -1.08 -2.14
CA GLU A 250 18.78 -1.15 -0.92
C GLU A 250 18.05 -1.88 0.23
N LEU A 251 16.72 -1.94 0.16
CA LEU A 251 15.87 -2.51 1.19
C LEU A 251 16.08 -4.03 1.31
N SER A 252 16.25 -4.54 2.52
CA SER A 252 16.16 -5.97 2.78
C SER A 252 14.78 -6.48 2.42
N ARG A 253 14.73 -7.62 1.72
CA ARG A 253 13.47 -8.21 1.23
C ARG A 253 13.35 -9.64 1.69
N ALA A 254 12.12 -10.18 1.70
CA ALA A 254 11.90 -11.58 2.01
C ALA A 254 12.89 -12.51 1.25
N PRO A 255 13.44 -13.55 1.91
CA PRO A 255 13.14 -13.99 3.28
C PRO A 255 13.86 -13.24 4.41
N ALA A 256 14.69 -12.22 4.13
CA ALA A 256 15.31 -11.41 5.16
C ALA A 256 14.36 -10.32 5.68
N PRO A 257 14.26 -10.12 7.01
CA PRO A 257 13.46 -9.01 7.56
C PRO A 257 14.12 -7.66 7.30
N LEU A 258 13.35 -6.59 7.43
CA LEU A 258 13.86 -5.23 7.50
C LEU A 258 14.77 -5.09 8.74
N ALA A 259 15.92 -4.46 8.57
CA ALA A 259 16.94 -4.30 9.60
C ALA A 259 16.81 -2.95 10.34
#